data_008f2e4be498351da2b3b5f6b6f45c6b
#
_entry.id   008f2e4be498351da2b3b5f6b6f45c6b
#
_cell.length_a   1.000
_cell.length_b   1.000
_cell.length_c   1.000
_cell.angle_alpha   90.00
_cell.angle_beta   90.00
_cell.angle_gamma   90.00
#
_symmetry.space_group_name_H-M   'P 1'
#
loop_
_entity.id
_entity.type
_entity.pdbx_description
1 polymer ?
#
loop_
_entity_poly.entity_id
_entity_poly.type
_entity_poly.pdbx_seq_one_letter_code
_entity_poly.pdbx_strand_id
1 'polypeptide(L)'
;MPRYSHISVAVPMLAELQNLPLMLQRLRVQTCRQFTLYCCVNNAEGGMGFDENQQCLRLLREVTDLPLVIIDRSSPGLGWTGKKRGVGHARKALFDCIMQQHDDDELVVSLDADTDFAPDYLEAVLATFNAYPQHHAFSVPYYHPLSGDEALDRPMLRYECYMRHYLISLFRIGSPYAFTALGSAIAFPLWAYRRVGGITPLQGGEDFYLLQKFAKTGHILSQFAEPYAHCRLTVRPQGRTSSRVPFGTGPAIARGVSGMDESYPFYAPEGFQA
;
A
#
# COMPACT_ATOMS: atom_id res chain seq x y z
N MET A 1 29.64 4.81 0.06
CA MET A 1 28.54 5.53 0.71
C MET A 1 27.24 4.80 0.36
N PRO A 2 26.23 4.76 1.24
CA PRO A 2 24.94 4.18 0.88
C PRO A 2 24.35 4.96 -0.31
N ARG A 3 23.65 4.26 -1.20
CA ARG A 3 22.98 4.87 -2.36
C ARG A 3 21.76 5.66 -1.96
N TYR A 4 21.03 5.15 -0.97
CA TYR A 4 19.79 5.75 -0.47
C TYR A 4 19.99 6.26 0.95
N SER A 5 19.49 7.46 1.25
CA SER A 5 19.64 8.09 2.55
C SER A 5 18.34 8.73 3.06
N HIS A 6 17.29 8.81 2.24
CA HIS A 6 16.01 9.42 2.55
C HIS A 6 14.84 8.57 2.05
N ILE A 7 13.69 8.69 2.70
CA ILE A 7 12.45 7.97 2.39
C ILE A 7 11.27 8.93 2.30
N SER A 8 10.54 8.87 1.21
CA SER A 8 9.22 9.50 1.06
C SER A 8 8.12 8.48 1.42
N VAL A 9 7.44 8.69 2.54
CA VAL A 9 6.32 7.84 2.99
C VAL A 9 5.03 8.37 2.41
N ALA A 10 4.38 7.61 1.54
CA ALA A 10 3.20 8.01 0.79
C ALA A 10 1.93 7.33 1.33
N VAL A 11 0.97 8.13 1.82
CA VAL A 11 -0.25 7.65 2.47
C VAL A 11 -1.49 8.26 1.81
N PRO A 12 -2.27 7.46 1.04
CA PRO A 12 -3.59 7.87 0.59
C PRO A 12 -4.58 7.80 1.76
N MET A 13 -5.48 8.78 1.87
CA MET A 13 -6.41 8.90 3.00
C MET A 13 -7.82 9.18 2.49
N LEU A 14 -8.76 8.34 2.90
CA LEU A 14 -10.20 8.53 2.68
C LEU A 14 -10.96 8.14 3.95
N ALA A 15 -11.42 9.12 4.70
CA ALA A 15 -12.13 8.93 5.96
C ALA A 15 -11.32 8.09 6.99
N GLU A 16 -10.07 8.51 7.23
CA GLU A 16 -9.10 7.82 8.10
C GLU A 16 -8.90 8.53 9.46
N LEU A 17 -9.90 9.27 9.92
CA LEU A 17 -9.80 10.05 11.14
C LEU A 17 -9.41 9.22 12.38
N GLN A 18 -9.91 7.99 12.45
CA GLN A 18 -9.65 7.09 13.58
C GLN A 18 -8.23 6.51 13.58
N ASN A 19 -7.64 6.34 12.37
CA ASN A 19 -6.32 5.72 12.20
C ASN A 19 -5.19 6.74 12.19
N LEU A 20 -5.47 7.96 11.75
CA LEU A 20 -4.47 9.03 11.60
C LEU A 20 -3.63 9.28 12.86
N PRO A 21 -4.18 9.38 14.10
CA PRO A 21 -3.37 9.62 15.29
C PRO A 21 -2.36 8.49 15.56
N LEU A 22 -2.78 7.24 15.37
CA LEU A 22 -1.91 6.07 15.57
C LEU A 22 -0.81 6.01 14.51
N MET A 23 -1.14 6.24 13.24
CA MET A 23 -0.15 6.30 12.16
C MET A 23 0.92 7.37 12.46
N LEU A 24 0.52 8.57 12.84
CA LEU A 24 1.46 9.64 13.22
C LEU A 24 2.33 9.23 14.40
N GLN A 25 1.75 8.58 15.42
CA GLN A 25 2.51 8.06 16.56
C GLN A 25 3.56 7.02 16.12
N ARG A 26 3.20 6.11 15.20
CA ARG A 26 4.13 5.09 14.65
C ARG A 26 5.29 5.73 13.87
N LEU A 27 5.02 6.81 13.15
CA LEU A 27 6.07 7.55 12.44
C LEU A 27 6.98 8.32 13.41
N ARG A 28 6.44 8.87 14.48
CA ARG A 28 7.23 9.59 15.51
C ARG A 28 8.24 8.70 16.23
N VAL A 29 7.98 7.41 16.34
CA VAL A 29 8.88 6.47 17.04
C VAL A 29 9.82 5.73 16.10
N GLN A 30 9.83 6.04 14.80
CA GLN A 30 10.76 5.41 13.87
C GLN A 30 12.21 5.74 14.23
N THR A 31 13.10 4.73 14.14
CA THR A 31 14.56 4.91 14.36
C THR A 31 15.20 5.69 13.23
N CYS A 32 14.80 5.44 11.99
CA CYS A 32 15.16 6.26 10.84
C CYS A 32 14.40 7.60 10.90
N ARG A 33 15.16 8.72 10.94
CA ARG A 33 14.61 10.08 10.95
C ARG A 33 14.65 10.79 9.61
N GLN A 34 15.34 10.22 8.64
CA GLN A 34 15.49 10.75 7.29
C GLN A 34 14.30 10.31 6.44
N PHE A 35 13.13 10.87 6.74
CA PHE A 35 11.93 10.65 5.93
C PHE A 35 11.05 11.90 5.86
N THR A 36 10.22 11.96 4.84
CA THR A 36 9.14 12.94 4.68
C THR A 36 7.82 12.20 4.49
N LEU A 37 6.81 12.59 5.25
CA LEU A 37 5.45 12.05 5.13
C LEU A 37 4.67 12.83 4.06
N TYR A 38 4.11 12.13 3.10
CA TYR A 38 3.20 12.65 2.08
C TYR A 38 1.80 12.08 2.30
N CYS A 39 0.82 12.93 2.60
CA CYS A 39 -0.57 12.53 2.79
C CYS A 39 -1.45 13.08 1.68
N CYS A 40 -2.17 12.21 0.96
CA CYS A 40 -3.19 12.62 0.01
C CYS A 40 -4.57 12.39 0.62
N VAL A 41 -5.18 13.44 1.17
CA VAL A 41 -6.56 13.39 1.67
C VAL A 41 -7.51 13.59 0.49
N ASN A 42 -8.35 12.57 0.21
CA ASN A 42 -9.08 12.53 -1.04
C ASN A 42 -10.52 12.00 -0.89
N ASN A 43 -11.42 12.51 -1.69
CA ASN A 43 -12.77 11.96 -1.94
C ASN A 43 -13.25 12.38 -3.33
N ALA A 44 -14.33 11.75 -3.79
CA ALA A 44 -15.07 12.28 -4.92
C ALA A 44 -15.77 13.59 -4.52
N GLU A 45 -15.83 14.57 -5.42
CA GLU A 45 -16.55 15.82 -5.17
C GLU A 45 -18.01 15.53 -4.78
N GLY A 46 -18.45 16.07 -3.62
CA GLY A 46 -19.76 15.75 -3.04
C GLY A 46 -19.92 14.29 -2.55
N GLY A 47 -18.83 13.51 -2.48
CA GLY A 47 -18.84 12.10 -2.08
C GLY A 47 -18.76 11.87 -0.58
N MET A 48 -18.90 10.59 -0.18
CA MET A 48 -18.78 10.17 1.22
C MET A 48 -17.39 10.45 1.78
N GLY A 49 -17.29 10.66 3.10
CA GLY A 49 -16.04 10.86 3.83
C GLY A 49 -15.58 12.31 3.88
N PHE A 50 -16.33 13.26 3.30
CA PHE A 50 -15.95 14.66 3.27
C PHE A 50 -15.68 15.23 4.67
N ASP A 51 -16.63 15.08 5.62
CA ASP A 51 -16.51 15.65 6.96
C ASP A 51 -15.32 15.09 7.75
N GLU A 52 -15.11 13.77 7.66
CA GLU A 52 -13.93 13.12 8.27
C GLU A 52 -12.63 13.61 7.62
N ASN A 53 -12.61 13.75 6.29
CA ASN A 53 -11.45 14.25 5.56
C ASN A 53 -11.10 15.70 5.95
N GLN A 54 -12.13 16.57 6.15
CA GLN A 54 -11.90 17.94 6.64
C GLN A 54 -11.30 17.94 8.05
N GLN A 55 -11.67 16.97 8.90
CA GLN A 55 -11.06 16.78 10.21
C GLN A 55 -9.62 16.26 10.09
N CYS A 56 -9.37 15.28 9.21
CA CYS A 56 -8.01 14.82 8.91
C CYS A 56 -7.11 15.96 8.43
N LEU A 57 -7.60 16.80 7.51
CA LEU A 57 -6.84 17.97 7.02
C LEU A 57 -6.50 18.96 8.14
N ARG A 58 -7.43 19.21 9.06
CA ARG A 58 -7.16 20.07 10.23
C ARG A 58 -6.07 19.47 11.11
N LEU A 59 -6.19 18.20 11.49
CA LEU A 59 -5.18 17.51 12.31
C LEU A 59 -3.81 17.47 11.63
N LEU A 60 -3.75 17.21 10.33
CA LEU A 60 -2.48 17.18 9.59
C LEU A 60 -1.81 18.58 9.56
N ARG A 61 -2.58 19.66 9.44
CA ARG A 61 -2.05 21.04 9.45
C ARG A 61 -1.50 21.47 10.82
N GLU A 62 -1.90 20.78 11.91
CA GLU A 62 -1.39 21.01 13.27
C GLU A 62 -0.10 20.23 13.55
N VAL A 63 0.29 19.29 12.68
CA VAL A 63 1.54 18.51 12.82
C VAL A 63 2.73 19.42 12.49
N THR A 64 3.58 19.66 13.49
CA THR A 64 4.78 20.52 13.35
C THR A 64 6.09 19.77 13.63
N ASP A 65 5.99 18.55 14.13
CA ASP A 65 7.10 17.72 14.60
C ASP A 65 7.55 16.64 13.61
N LEU A 66 6.89 16.55 12.46
CA LEU A 66 7.24 15.65 11.35
C LEU A 66 7.36 16.46 10.05
N PRO A 67 8.36 16.16 9.19
CA PRO A 67 8.35 16.65 7.81
C PRO A 67 7.12 16.12 7.07
N LEU A 68 6.19 17.02 6.68
CA LEU A 68 4.89 16.65 6.15
C LEU A 68 4.53 17.48 4.92
N VAL A 69 4.07 16.79 3.86
CA VAL A 69 3.47 17.40 2.67
C VAL A 69 2.02 16.91 2.55
N ILE A 70 1.08 17.85 2.46
CA ILE A 70 -0.35 17.58 2.35
C ILE A 70 -0.81 17.82 0.92
N ILE A 71 -1.38 16.83 0.28
CA ILE A 71 -2.06 16.91 -1.01
C ILE A 71 -3.56 16.90 -0.73
N ASP A 72 -4.18 18.07 -0.82
CA ASP A 72 -5.62 18.22 -0.62
C ASP A 72 -6.38 17.91 -1.91
N ARG A 73 -7.10 16.80 -1.90
CA ARG A 73 -8.04 16.35 -2.94
C ARG A 73 -9.42 16.08 -2.33
N SER A 74 -9.78 16.88 -1.31
CA SER A 74 -11.01 16.73 -0.54
C SER A 74 -11.76 18.04 -0.30
N SER A 75 -11.06 19.16 -0.13
CA SER A 75 -11.70 20.46 0.07
C SER A 75 -12.62 20.83 -1.12
N PRO A 76 -13.65 21.67 -0.90
CA PRO A 76 -14.60 22.03 -1.96
C PRO A 76 -13.91 22.50 -3.24
N GLY A 77 -14.25 21.89 -4.37
CA GLY A 77 -13.62 22.15 -5.68
C GLY A 77 -12.27 21.47 -5.92
N LEU A 78 -11.72 20.76 -4.93
CA LEU A 78 -10.46 20.01 -5.06
C LEU A 78 -10.66 18.49 -5.13
N GLY A 79 -11.89 18.00 -4.84
CA GLY A 79 -12.27 16.60 -4.91
C GLY A 79 -12.16 16.01 -6.32
N TRP A 80 -12.12 14.69 -6.38
CA TRP A 80 -12.08 13.98 -7.67
C TRP A 80 -13.40 14.10 -8.42
N THR A 81 -13.36 14.38 -9.72
CA THR A 81 -14.55 14.48 -10.60
C THR A 81 -14.59 13.36 -11.63
N GLY A 82 -15.80 12.97 -12.03
CA GLY A 82 -16.00 11.96 -13.07
C GLY A 82 -15.43 10.58 -12.70
N LYS A 83 -14.68 9.98 -13.63
CA LYS A 83 -14.05 8.66 -13.44
C LYS A 83 -12.73 8.71 -12.67
N LYS A 84 -12.16 9.89 -12.46
CA LYS A 84 -10.91 10.09 -11.73
C LYS A 84 -11.18 10.04 -10.21
N ARG A 85 -11.23 8.87 -9.63
CA ARG A 85 -11.50 8.66 -8.20
C ARG A 85 -10.92 7.34 -7.71
N GLY A 86 -10.77 7.20 -6.40
CA GLY A 86 -10.26 5.97 -5.75
C GLY A 86 -8.78 6.03 -5.41
N VAL A 87 -8.33 4.98 -4.71
CA VAL A 87 -6.99 4.89 -4.13
C VAL A 87 -5.87 5.00 -5.17
N GLY A 88 -6.06 4.45 -6.35
CA GLY A 88 -5.05 4.53 -7.42
C GLY A 88 -4.79 5.95 -7.90
N HIS A 89 -5.80 6.83 -7.91
CA HIS A 89 -5.61 8.26 -8.22
C HIS A 89 -4.90 8.99 -7.07
N ALA A 90 -5.20 8.64 -5.82
CA ALA A 90 -4.51 9.20 -4.66
C ALA A 90 -3.04 8.77 -4.62
N ARG A 91 -2.72 7.48 -4.84
CA ARG A 91 -1.34 7.00 -4.96
C ARG A 91 -0.60 7.66 -6.13
N LYS A 92 -1.28 7.82 -7.29
CA LYS A 92 -0.67 8.54 -8.41
C LYS A 92 -0.33 9.99 -8.04
N ALA A 93 -1.23 10.72 -7.39
CA ALA A 93 -0.98 12.09 -6.97
C ALA A 93 0.21 12.19 -5.98
N LEU A 94 0.31 11.23 -5.05
CA LEU A 94 1.42 11.12 -4.11
C LEU A 94 2.75 10.86 -4.83
N PHE A 95 2.81 9.81 -5.63
CA PHE A 95 4.06 9.39 -6.29
C PHE A 95 4.53 10.40 -7.33
N ASP A 96 3.60 11.04 -8.06
CA ASP A 96 3.94 12.10 -9.02
C ASP A 96 4.45 13.37 -8.30
N CYS A 97 3.87 13.71 -7.14
CA CYS A 97 4.35 14.83 -6.30
C CYS A 97 5.77 14.55 -5.80
N ILE A 98 6.03 13.35 -5.25
CA ILE A 98 7.36 12.92 -4.81
C ILE A 98 8.35 12.97 -5.99
N MET A 99 7.94 12.43 -7.15
CA MET A 99 8.78 12.40 -8.35
C MET A 99 9.19 13.80 -8.84
N GLN A 100 8.37 14.82 -8.58
CA GLN A 100 8.69 16.21 -8.94
C GLN A 100 9.63 16.89 -7.96
N GLN A 101 9.74 16.40 -6.72
CA GLN A 101 10.48 17.03 -5.63
C GLN A 101 11.82 16.35 -5.33
N HIS A 102 12.02 15.12 -5.80
CA HIS A 102 13.19 14.30 -5.48
C HIS A 102 13.85 13.72 -6.72
N ASP A 103 15.12 13.36 -6.57
CA ASP A 103 15.93 12.71 -7.58
C ASP A 103 15.85 11.17 -7.52
N ASP A 104 16.66 10.50 -8.30
CA ASP A 104 16.64 9.04 -8.48
C ASP A 104 17.11 8.23 -7.27
N ASP A 105 17.77 8.85 -6.30
CA ASP A 105 18.25 8.25 -5.06
C ASP A 105 17.22 8.30 -3.91
N GLU A 106 16.01 8.74 -4.18
CA GLU A 106 14.90 8.72 -3.23
C GLU A 106 14.24 7.35 -3.20
N LEU A 107 13.86 6.89 -1.99
CA LEU A 107 13.00 5.73 -1.80
C LEU A 107 11.58 6.16 -1.49
N VAL A 108 10.63 5.47 -2.10
CA VAL A 108 9.20 5.66 -1.82
C VAL A 108 8.68 4.44 -1.06
N VAL A 109 8.02 4.67 0.06
CA VAL A 109 7.30 3.66 0.85
C VAL A 109 5.81 3.98 0.78
N SER A 110 5.02 3.07 0.23
CA SER A 110 3.56 3.19 0.19
C SER A 110 2.96 2.51 1.41
N LEU A 111 2.20 3.26 2.19
CA LEU A 111 1.46 2.78 3.36
C LEU A 111 -0.02 3.19 3.25
N ASP A 112 -0.89 2.48 3.95
CA ASP A 112 -2.25 2.95 4.24
C ASP A 112 -2.32 3.46 5.69
N ALA A 113 -3.25 4.33 6.00
CA ALA A 113 -3.33 4.97 7.32
C ALA A 113 -3.64 3.99 8.46
N ASP A 114 -4.20 2.81 8.15
CA ASP A 114 -4.51 1.72 9.07
C ASP A 114 -3.38 0.68 9.21
N THR A 115 -2.27 0.88 8.50
CA THR A 115 -1.11 -0.03 8.58
C THR A 115 -0.33 0.20 9.87
N ASP A 116 -0.04 -0.87 10.59
CA ASP A 116 0.84 -0.85 11.76
C ASP A 116 2.22 -1.41 11.40
N PHE A 117 3.28 -0.81 11.96
CA PHE A 117 4.66 -1.16 11.65
C PHE A 117 5.59 -0.91 12.85
N ALA A 118 6.68 -1.67 12.90
CA ALA A 118 7.66 -1.59 13.99
C ALA A 118 8.46 -0.28 13.95
N PRO A 119 9.07 0.13 15.08
CA PRO A 119 9.88 1.35 15.14
C PRO A 119 11.11 1.36 14.21
N ASP A 120 11.61 0.21 13.80
CA ASP A 120 12.76 0.04 12.90
C ASP A 120 12.36 -0.20 11.43
N TYR A 121 11.07 -0.08 11.11
CA TYR A 121 10.54 -0.41 9.78
C TYR A 121 11.21 0.39 8.65
N LEU A 122 11.27 1.71 8.76
CA LEU A 122 11.87 2.56 7.73
C LEU A 122 13.37 2.32 7.62
N GLU A 123 14.06 2.11 8.73
CA GLU A 123 15.48 1.77 8.76
C GLU A 123 15.75 0.44 8.03
N ALA A 124 14.91 -0.57 8.28
CA ALA A 124 15.02 -1.87 7.64
C ALA A 124 14.76 -1.81 6.13
N VAL A 125 13.78 -0.99 5.68
CA VAL A 125 13.56 -0.74 4.25
C VAL A 125 14.79 -0.08 3.61
N LEU A 126 15.35 0.95 4.26
CA LEU A 126 16.53 1.67 3.79
C LEU A 126 17.75 0.75 3.69
N ALA A 127 17.99 -0.05 4.74
CA ALA A 127 19.08 -1.03 4.76
C ALA A 127 18.93 -2.07 3.65
N THR A 128 17.71 -2.54 3.42
CA THR A 128 17.37 -3.50 2.36
C THR A 128 17.75 -2.96 0.98
N PHE A 129 17.32 -1.75 0.63
CA PHE A 129 17.64 -1.18 -0.68
C PHE A 129 19.12 -0.79 -0.81
N ASN A 130 19.80 -0.45 0.27
CA ASN A 130 21.24 -0.22 0.25
C ASN A 130 22.02 -1.52 0.05
N ALA A 131 21.53 -2.66 0.55
CA ALA A 131 22.13 -3.98 0.29
C ALA A 131 21.83 -4.47 -1.14
N TYR A 132 20.67 -4.10 -1.70
CA TYR A 132 20.21 -4.55 -3.01
C TYR A 132 19.80 -3.38 -3.92
N PRO A 133 20.70 -2.44 -4.23
CA PRO A 133 20.37 -1.17 -4.88
C PRO A 133 19.87 -1.29 -6.33
N GLN A 134 20.05 -2.46 -6.95
CA GLN A 134 19.63 -2.74 -8.33
C GLN A 134 18.15 -3.20 -8.44
N HIS A 135 17.49 -3.48 -7.31
CA HIS A 135 16.11 -3.97 -7.33
C HIS A 135 15.12 -2.84 -7.58
N HIS A 136 14.06 -3.14 -8.33
CA HIS A 136 13.08 -2.17 -8.80
C HIS A 136 11.97 -1.92 -7.79
N ALA A 137 11.67 -2.89 -6.94
CA ALA A 137 10.69 -2.77 -5.87
C ALA A 137 10.96 -3.81 -4.77
N PHE A 138 10.32 -3.60 -3.64
CA PHE A 138 10.21 -4.53 -2.53
C PHE A 138 8.73 -4.73 -2.19
N SER A 139 8.24 -5.97 -2.37
CA SER A 139 6.97 -6.42 -1.82
C SER A 139 7.20 -6.78 -0.37
N VAL A 140 6.92 -5.84 0.52
CA VAL A 140 7.21 -5.95 1.95
C VAL A 140 6.36 -7.05 2.57
N PRO A 141 6.94 -7.95 3.39
CA PRO A 141 6.17 -8.96 4.11
C PRO A 141 5.13 -8.34 5.05
N TYR A 142 3.94 -8.90 5.04
CA TYR A 142 2.83 -8.44 5.88
C TYR A 142 2.01 -9.61 6.43
N TYR A 143 1.19 -9.33 7.43
CA TYR A 143 0.15 -10.23 7.92
C TYR A 143 -1.02 -9.44 8.47
N HIS A 144 -2.19 -10.08 8.52
CA HIS A 144 -3.37 -9.53 9.15
C HIS A 144 -3.51 -10.15 10.55
N PRO A 145 -3.51 -9.33 11.63
CA PRO A 145 -3.68 -9.83 12.97
C PRO A 145 -5.11 -10.35 13.16
N LEU A 146 -5.26 -11.37 14.01
CA LEU A 146 -6.57 -11.85 14.41
C LEU A 146 -7.23 -10.84 15.35
N SER A 147 -8.53 -10.60 15.15
CA SER A 147 -9.33 -9.67 15.93
C SER A 147 -9.89 -10.29 17.23
N GLY A 148 -9.93 -11.63 17.29
CA GLY A 148 -10.63 -12.40 18.32
C GLY A 148 -12.12 -12.61 18.01
N ASP A 149 -12.63 -12.06 16.93
CA ASP A 149 -13.98 -12.33 16.40
C ASP A 149 -13.89 -13.40 15.30
N GLU A 150 -14.41 -14.60 15.59
CA GLU A 150 -14.35 -15.73 14.64
C GLU A 150 -15.01 -15.41 13.30
N ALA A 151 -16.05 -14.58 13.27
CA ALA A 151 -16.75 -14.21 12.05
C ALA A 151 -15.86 -13.36 11.11
N LEU A 152 -14.94 -12.58 11.67
CA LEU A 152 -13.96 -11.78 10.94
C LEU A 152 -12.67 -12.57 10.68
N ASP A 153 -12.21 -13.32 11.65
CA ASP A 153 -10.91 -13.99 11.61
C ASP A 153 -10.90 -15.18 10.63
N ARG A 154 -11.98 -15.96 10.55
CA ARG A 154 -12.06 -17.10 9.63
C ARG A 154 -11.93 -16.71 8.15
N PRO A 155 -12.65 -15.71 7.62
CA PRO A 155 -12.43 -15.19 6.27
C PRO A 155 -11.02 -14.63 6.06
N MET A 156 -10.48 -13.92 7.05
CA MET A 156 -9.15 -13.35 6.97
C MET A 156 -8.07 -14.43 6.89
N LEU A 157 -8.17 -15.49 7.68
CA LEU A 157 -7.24 -16.64 7.62
C LEU A 157 -7.30 -17.35 6.26
N ARG A 158 -8.50 -17.51 5.67
CA ARG A 158 -8.63 -18.06 4.32
C ARG A 158 -7.92 -17.19 3.27
N TYR A 159 -8.09 -15.87 3.37
CA TYR A 159 -7.40 -14.92 2.50
C TYR A 159 -5.88 -15.01 2.67
N GLU A 160 -5.37 -15.03 3.90
CA GLU A 160 -3.95 -15.17 4.20
C GLU A 160 -3.38 -16.50 3.63
N CYS A 161 -4.07 -17.60 3.86
CA CYS A 161 -3.67 -18.91 3.30
C CYS A 161 -3.64 -18.89 1.77
N TYR A 162 -4.67 -18.29 1.14
CA TYR A 162 -4.74 -18.16 -0.32
C TYR A 162 -3.56 -17.33 -0.86
N MET A 163 -3.29 -16.17 -0.27
CA MET A 163 -2.20 -15.29 -0.71
C MET A 163 -0.83 -15.97 -0.55
N ARG A 164 -0.61 -16.69 0.56
CA ARG A 164 0.63 -17.45 0.79
C ARG A 164 0.77 -18.62 -0.20
N HIS A 165 -0.31 -19.37 -0.41
CA HIS A 165 -0.31 -20.47 -1.38
C HIS A 165 -0.02 -19.97 -2.81
N TYR A 166 -0.68 -18.90 -3.22
CA TYR A 166 -0.44 -18.25 -4.51
C TYR A 166 1.04 -17.87 -4.69
N LEU A 167 1.59 -17.16 -3.71
CA LEU A 167 2.99 -16.73 -3.73
C LEU A 167 3.97 -17.91 -3.81
N ILE A 168 3.77 -18.93 -2.95
CA ILE A 168 4.62 -20.14 -2.93
C ILE A 168 4.54 -20.87 -4.28
N SER A 169 3.35 -20.95 -4.87
CA SER A 169 3.15 -21.62 -6.15
C SER A 169 3.90 -20.89 -7.28
N LEU A 170 3.83 -19.57 -7.33
CA LEU A 170 4.60 -18.80 -8.30
C LEU A 170 6.11 -18.89 -8.08
N PHE A 171 6.55 -18.87 -6.82
CA PHE A 171 7.96 -19.04 -6.48
C PHE A 171 8.49 -20.41 -6.93
N ARG A 172 7.76 -21.49 -6.69
CA ARG A 172 8.15 -22.85 -7.06
C ARG A 172 8.33 -23.08 -8.56
N ILE A 173 7.59 -22.35 -9.39
CA ILE A 173 7.73 -22.41 -10.85
C ILE A 173 8.73 -21.37 -11.40
N GLY A 174 9.44 -20.65 -10.54
CA GLY A 174 10.41 -19.63 -10.96
C GLY A 174 9.77 -18.42 -11.66
N SER A 175 8.51 -18.08 -11.33
CA SER A 175 7.82 -16.95 -11.94
C SER A 175 8.44 -15.63 -11.49
N PRO A 176 8.68 -14.66 -12.41
CA PRO A 176 9.10 -13.31 -12.04
C PRO A 176 8.02 -12.52 -11.28
N TYR A 177 6.80 -13.04 -11.26
CA TYR A 177 5.65 -12.45 -10.55
C TYR A 177 5.42 -13.08 -9.16
N ALA A 178 6.44 -13.74 -8.58
CA ALA A 178 6.37 -14.32 -7.24
C ALA A 178 6.42 -13.24 -6.15
N PHE A 179 5.37 -12.43 -6.08
CA PHE A 179 5.13 -11.41 -5.06
C PHE A 179 3.65 -11.35 -4.69
N THR A 180 3.34 -10.78 -3.54
CA THR A 180 1.97 -10.42 -3.17
C THR A 180 1.80 -8.91 -3.35
N ALA A 181 0.74 -8.49 -4.04
CA ALA A 181 0.43 -7.09 -4.22
C ALA A 181 -0.50 -6.62 -3.10
N LEU A 182 0.01 -5.73 -2.26
CA LEU A 182 -0.76 -5.00 -1.26
C LEU A 182 -0.26 -3.57 -1.27
N GLY A 183 -1.13 -2.61 -1.58
CA GLY A 183 -0.75 -1.22 -1.80
C GLY A 183 -0.06 -0.55 -0.60
N SER A 184 -0.35 -1.03 0.62
CA SER A 184 0.31 -0.60 1.86
C SER A 184 1.62 -1.33 2.17
N ALA A 185 2.06 -2.26 1.33
CA ALA A 185 3.25 -3.09 1.56
C ALA A 185 4.21 -3.07 0.36
N ILE A 186 4.41 -1.90 -0.23
CA ILE A 186 5.29 -1.70 -1.39
C ILE A 186 6.29 -0.60 -1.09
N ALA A 187 7.56 -0.88 -1.37
CA ALA A 187 8.59 0.15 -1.42
C ALA A 187 9.34 0.06 -2.76
N PHE A 188 9.80 1.19 -3.28
CA PHE A 188 10.54 1.24 -4.53
C PHE A 188 11.43 2.48 -4.62
N PRO A 189 12.56 2.42 -5.35
CA PRO A 189 13.36 3.60 -5.65
C PRO A 189 12.72 4.41 -6.77
N LEU A 190 12.86 5.73 -6.70
CA LEU A 190 12.21 6.66 -7.63
C LEU A 190 12.68 6.49 -9.08
N TRP A 191 13.94 6.12 -9.29
CA TRP A 191 14.44 5.79 -10.64
C TRP A 191 13.67 4.65 -11.30
N ALA A 192 13.28 3.62 -10.51
CA ALA A 192 12.50 2.51 -11.04
C ALA A 192 11.08 2.94 -11.40
N TYR A 193 10.47 3.80 -10.59
CA TYR A 193 9.15 4.38 -10.85
C TYR A 193 9.14 5.20 -12.15
N ARG A 194 10.16 6.04 -12.36
CA ARG A 194 10.34 6.81 -13.61
C ARG A 194 10.49 5.87 -14.81
N ARG A 195 11.32 4.82 -14.67
CA ARG A 195 11.59 3.86 -15.74
C ARG A 195 10.35 3.15 -16.25
N VAL A 196 9.38 2.86 -15.37
CA VAL A 196 8.13 2.18 -15.77
C VAL A 196 7.01 3.13 -16.19
N GLY A 197 7.26 4.44 -16.21
CA GLY A 197 6.28 5.46 -16.60
C GLY A 197 5.18 5.66 -15.55
N GLY A 198 5.48 5.35 -14.28
CA GLY A 198 4.59 5.58 -13.16
C GLY A 198 3.45 4.58 -13.01
N ILE A 199 2.62 4.81 -11.98
CA ILE A 199 1.43 4.02 -11.68
C ILE A 199 0.29 4.33 -12.66
N THR A 200 -0.45 3.30 -13.09
CA THR A 200 -1.71 3.47 -13.81
C THR A 200 -2.83 3.61 -12.79
N PRO A 201 -3.54 4.76 -12.73
CA PRO A 201 -4.54 4.99 -11.70
C PRO A 201 -5.82 4.20 -12.00
N LEU A 202 -6.00 3.10 -11.31
CA LEU A 202 -7.21 2.27 -11.33
C LEU A 202 -7.98 2.47 -10.03
N GLN A 203 -9.25 2.08 -9.99
CA GLN A 203 -10.07 2.12 -8.78
C GLN A 203 -9.66 1.03 -7.77
N GLY A 204 -8.95 -0.01 -8.23
CA GLY A 204 -8.38 -1.09 -7.43
C GLY A 204 -7.43 -1.91 -8.28
N GLY A 205 -6.45 -2.58 -7.63
CA GLY A 205 -5.42 -3.37 -8.29
C GLY A 205 -4.31 -2.57 -8.96
N GLU A 206 -4.26 -1.27 -8.75
CA GLU A 206 -3.21 -0.39 -9.23
C GLU A 206 -1.83 -0.79 -8.72
N ASP A 207 -1.77 -1.32 -7.51
CA ASP A 207 -0.60 -1.89 -6.84
C ASP A 207 -0.07 -3.13 -7.56
N PHE A 208 -0.96 -4.05 -7.91
CA PHE A 208 -0.63 -5.25 -8.67
C PHE A 208 -0.03 -4.89 -10.04
N TYR A 209 -0.68 -4.00 -10.79
CA TYR A 209 -0.17 -3.57 -12.09
C TYR A 209 1.13 -2.78 -11.98
N LEU A 210 1.34 -2.02 -10.91
CA LEU A 210 2.62 -1.33 -10.66
C LEU A 210 3.74 -2.35 -10.43
N LEU A 211 3.52 -3.35 -9.56
CA LEU A 211 4.49 -4.40 -9.33
C LEU A 211 4.76 -5.23 -10.60
N GLN A 212 3.74 -5.50 -11.41
CA GLN A 212 3.96 -6.15 -12.72
C GLN A 212 4.85 -5.31 -13.66
N LYS A 213 4.69 -3.99 -13.69
CA LYS A 213 5.57 -3.11 -14.47
C LYS A 213 7.02 -3.22 -13.98
N PHE A 214 7.24 -3.21 -12.67
CA PHE A 214 8.58 -3.40 -12.09
C PHE A 214 9.15 -4.78 -12.44
N ALA A 215 8.37 -5.85 -12.31
CA ALA A 215 8.82 -7.22 -12.64
C ALA A 215 9.21 -7.40 -14.11
N LYS A 216 8.59 -6.65 -15.03
CA LYS A 216 8.93 -6.66 -16.46
C LYS A 216 10.25 -5.94 -16.77
N THR A 217 10.72 -5.08 -15.91
CA THR A 217 11.90 -4.25 -16.14
C THR A 217 13.08 -4.59 -15.24
N GLY A 218 12.87 -5.40 -14.18
CA GLY A 218 13.89 -5.81 -13.23
C GLY A 218 13.37 -6.72 -12.14
N HIS A 219 14.13 -6.85 -11.07
CA HIS A 219 13.82 -7.77 -9.98
C HIS A 219 13.05 -7.08 -8.86
N ILE A 220 12.06 -7.81 -8.31
CA ILE A 220 11.34 -7.43 -7.10
C ILE A 220 11.88 -8.25 -5.94
N LEU A 221 12.22 -7.59 -4.85
CA LEU A 221 12.49 -8.24 -3.58
C LEU A 221 11.17 -8.72 -2.98
N SER A 222 11.16 -9.93 -2.45
CA SER A 222 9.99 -10.52 -1.78
C SER A 222 10.40 -11.24 -0.52
N GLN A 223 9.43 -11.70 0.28
CA GLN A 223 9.65 -12.37 1.56
C GLN A 223 10.51 -13.64 1.53
N PHE A 224 10.88 -14.16 0.37
CA PHE A 224 11.76 -15.33 0.23
C PHE A 224 13.23 -14.98 0.09
N ALA A 225 13.58 -13.71 -0.07
CA ALA A 225 14.97 -13.28 -0.09
C ALA A 225 15.44 -13.01 1.35
N GLU A 226 16.46 -13.72 1.84
CA GLU A 226 17.11 -13.37 3.11
C GLU A 226 17.75 -11.97 2.98
N PRO A 227 17.64 -11.11 3.94
CA PRO A 227 17.47 -11.16 5.40
C PRO A 227 16.24 -10.42 5.96
N TYR A 228 15.06 -10.58 5.38
CA TYR A 228 13.88 -9.72 5.57
C TYR A 228 13.02 -10.02 6.80
N ALA A 229 13.50 -10.81 7.75
CA ALA A 229 12.76 -11.21 8.94
C ALA A 229 12.28 -10.02 9.82
N HIS A 230 12.85 -8.83 9.64
CA HIS A 230 12.59 -7.66 10.47
C HIS A 230 11.63 -6.64 9.83
N CYS A 231 11.47 -6.64 8.50
CA CYS A 231 10.51 -5.77 7.79
C CYS A 231 9.13 -6.42 7.74
N ARG A 232 8.37 -6.41 8.80
CA ARG A 232 6.99 -6.91 8.78
C ARG A 232 6.01 -5.77 9.06
N LEU A 233 5.05 -5.65 8.16
CA LEU A 233 3.88 -4.80 8.37
C LEU A 233 2.75 -5.61 8.98
N THR A 234 2.03 -5.01 9.90
CA THR A 234 0.75 -5.50 10.37
C THR A 234 -0.33 -4.66 9.75
N VAL A 235 -1.12 -5.26 8.86
CA VAL A 235 -2.26 -4.59 8.25
C VAL A 235 -3.48 -4.88 9.10
N ARG A 236 -4.03 -3.86 9.75
CA ARG A 236 -5.25 -4.01 10.54
C ARG A 236 -6.44 -4.11 9.60
N PRO A 237 -7.26 -5.17 9.68
CA PRO A 237 -8.51 -5.19 8.96
C PRO A 237 -9.40 -4.08 9.53
N GLN A 238 -9.67 -3.06 8.75
CA GLN A 238 -10.66 -2.08 9.11
C GLN A 238 -12.05 -2.72 9.09
N GLY A 239 -12.90 -2.40 10.03
CA GLY A 239 -14.31 -2.77 10.01
C GLY A 239 -15.03 -2.32 8.72
N ARG A 240 -14.51 -1.31 8.03
CA ARG A 240 -14.98 -0.87 6.69
C ARG A 240 -14.49 -1.78 5.56
N THR A 241 -13.30 -2.34 5.65
CA THR A 241 -12.78 -3.28 4.65
C THR A 241 -13.45 -4.64 4.82
N SER A 242 -13.65 -5.08 6.05
CA SER A 242 -14.40 -6.31 6.35
C SER A 242 -15.88 -6.22 5.99
N SER A 243 -16.50 -5.03 6.03
CA SER A 243 -17.89 -4.82 5.61
C SER A 243 -18.05 -4.63 4.09
N ARG A 244 -17.00 -4.24 3.37
CA ARG A 244 -17.02 -4.06 1.91
C ARG A 244 -16.56 -5.28 1.13
N VAL A 245 -15.80 -6.18 1.78
CA VAL A 245 -15.45 -7.48 1.21
C VAL A 245 -16.07 -8.53 2.10
N PRO A 246 -17.27 -9.02 1.77
CA PRO A 246 -17.89 -10.09 2.52
C PRO A 246 -17.14 -11.40 2.23
N PHE A 247 -16.02 -11.61 2.89
CA PHE A 247 -15.24 -12.86 2.86
C PHE A 247 -15.94 -13.99 3.63
N GLY A 248 -17.24 -13.99 3.72
CA GLY A 248 -17.88 -14.80 4.73
C GLY A 248 -18.75 -15.95 4.29
N THR A 249 -19.28 -15.95 3.10
CA THR A 249 -20.23 -17.02 2.72
C THR A 249 -20.07 -17.36 1.23
N GLY A 250 -19.71 -18.57 0.90
CA GLY A 250 -19.48 -19.18 -0.41
C GLY A 250 -19.73 -18.30 -1.67
N PRO A 251 -20.97 -18.12 -2.13
CA PRO A 251 -21.27 -17.29 -3.31
C PRO A 251 -20.95 -15.79 -3.16
N ALA A 252 -20.70 -15.29 -1.96
CA ALA A 252 -20.35 -13.89 -1.72
C ALA A 252 -18.86 -13.59 -1.96
N ILE A 253 -17.98 -14.59 -1.89
CA ILE A 253 -16.59 -14.47 -2.33
C ILE A 253 -16.56 -14.13 -3.81
N ALA A 254 -17.37 -14.83 -4.60
CA ALA A 254 -17.53 -14.54 -6.03
C ALA A 254 -18.11 -13.14 -6.29
N ARG A 255 -19.00 -12.63 -5.42
CA ARG A 255 -19.58 -11.29 -5.58
C ARG A 255 -18.70 -10.14 -5.06
N GLY A 256 -17.84 -10.38 -4.09
CA GLY A 256 -16.81 -9.40 -3.67
C GLY A 256 -15.76 -9.19 -4.75
N VAL A 257 -15.52 -10.22 -5.55
CA VAL A 257 -14.65 -10.18 -6.74
C VAL A 257 -15.40 -9.70 -7.99
N SER A 258 -16.75 -9.75 -8.03
CA SER A 258 -17.54 -9.32 -9.19
C SER A 258 -17.59 -7.81 -9.43
N GLY A 259 -17.04 -6.99 -8.55
CA GLY A 259 -16.72 -5.59 -8.82
C GLY A 259 -15.30 -5.38 -9.34
N MET A 260 -14.50 -6.43 -9.40
CA MET A 260 -13.24 -6.50 -10.10
C MET A 260 -13.54 -7.07 -11.49
N ASP A 261 -13.23 -6.29 -12.53
CA ASP A 261 -13.29 -6.69 -13.93
C ASP A 261 -12.74 -8.12 -14.10
N GLU A 262 -13.39 -8.94 -14.92
CA GLU A 262 -12.99 -10.32 -15.26
C GLU A 262 -11.55 -10.44 -15.80
N SER A 263 -10.90 -9.32 -16.11
CA SER A 263 -9.49 -9.21 -16.46
C SER A 263 -8.54 -9.40 -15.26
N TYR A 264 -9.02 -9.59 -14.02
CA TYR A 264 -8.16 -9.78 -12.86
C TYR A 264 -7.57 -11.20 -12.87
N PRO A 265 -6.24 -11.37 -12.93
CA PRO A 265 -5.59 -12.68 -13.08
C PRO A 265 -5.65 -13.55 -11.82
N PHE A 266 -6.48 -13.19 -10.85
CA PHE A 266 -6.71 -13.91 -9.60
C PHE A 266 -7.99 -14.75 -9.58
N TYR A 267 -8.63 -14.95 -10.73
CA TYR A 267 -9.70 -15.94 -10.82
C TYR A 267 -9.12 -17.32 -10.53
N ALA A 268 -9.59 -17.98 -9.50
CA ALA A 268 -9.31 -19.40 -9.28
C ALA A 268 -9.81 -20.14 -10.53
N PRO A 269 -9.01 -21.02 -11.14
CA PRO A 269 -9.49 -21.82 -12.26
C PRO A 269 -10.73 -22.61 -11.83
N GLU A 270 -11.74 -22.66 -12.70
CA GLU A 270 -12.92 -23.49 -12.52
C GLU A 270 -12.47 -24.91 -12.17
N GLY A 271 -12.79 -25.41 -10.97
CA GLY A 271 -12.39 -26.76 -10.52
C GLY A 271 -11.93 -26.86 -9.07
N PHE A 272 -11.74 -25.76 -8.34
CA PHE A 272 -11.49 -25.82 -6.90
C PHE A 272 -12.82 -25.97 -6.15
N GLN A 273 -13.36 -27.21 -6.11
CA GLN A 273 -14.35 -27.62 -5.12
C GLN A 273 -13.58 -28.04 -3.87
N ALA A 274 -13.90 -27.37 -2.74
CA ALA A 274 -13.34 -27.65 -1.41
C ALA A 274 -13.86 -28.98 -0.86
#